data_c83aa07dd8c7fcb078cac37804165f41
#
_entry.id   c83aa07dd8c7fcb078cac37804165f41
#
_cell.length_a   1.000
_cell.length_b   1.000
_cell.length_c   1.000
_cell.angle_alpha   90.00
_cell.angle_beta   90.00
_cell.angle_gamma   90.00
#
_symmetry.space_group_name_H-M   'P 1'
#
loop_
_entity.id
_entity.type
_entity.pdbx_description
1 polymer ?
#
loop_
_entity_poly.entity_id
_entity_poly.type
_entity_poly.pdbx_seq_one_letter_code
_entity_poly.pdbx_strand_id
1 'polypeptide(L)'
;MTTNNDDMQHATRRRFLIDAAALAGSLGVGLALTTVPASATPESMRGAIRKVLGEASAKKGKVKIDLPPLIENGNAVALTVSAESPMTAADHVRAIHVFTEKNPQPNVVSIYLGPRAGRASVSTRIRLADSQKVVAIAQMSDGSFWSDEIEVIVTLAACLEGV
;
A
#
# COMPACT_ATOMS: atom_id res chain seq x y z
N MET A 1 19.14 63.21 -18.96
CA MET A 1 19.26 62.65 -17.60
C MET A 1 18.18 61.56 -17.44
N THR A 2 18.47 60.35 -17.87
CA THR A 2 17.55 59.21 -17.87
C THR A 2 17.95 58.30 -16.68
N THR A 3 17.22 58.39 -15.60
CA THR A 3 17.38 57.51 -14.45
C THR A 3 16.78 56.14 -14.79
N ASN A 4 17.64 55.13 -14.75
CA ASN A 4 17.31 53.76 -15.08
C ASN A 4 16.26 53.19 -14.11
N ASN A 5 15.11 52.80 -14.66
CA ASN A 5 14.01 52.14 -13.95
C ASN A 5 14.36 50.69 -13.49
N ASP A 6 15.46 50.13 -14.02
CA ASP A 6 15.90 48.76 -13.69
C ASP A 6 16.55 48.66 -12.31
N ASP A 7 17.27 49.67 -11.85
CA ASP A 7 17.92 49.68 -10.54
C ASP A 7 16.91 49.69 -9.38
N MET A 8 15.73 50.29 -9.57
CA MET A 8 14.67 50.34 -8.56
C MET A 8 13.95 48.98 -8.37
N GLN A 9 13.83 48.20 -9.42
CA GLN A 9 13.19 46.88 -9.32
C GLN A 9 14.07 45.85 -8.63
N HIS A 10 15.37 45.86 -8.81
CA HIS A 10 16.30 44.96 -8.15
C HIS A 10 16.47 45.28 -6.68
N ALA A 11 16.38 46.52 -6.26
CA ALA A 11 16.44 46.92 -4.85
C ALA A 11 15.20 46.43 -4.05
N THR A 12 14.02 46.45 -4.67
CA THR A 12 12.76 46.02 -4.05
C THR A 12 12.71 44.50 -3.83
N ARG A 13 13.21 43.71 -4.77
CA ARG A 13 13.25 42.25 -4.65
C ARG A 13 14.24 41.79 -3.56
N ARG A 14 15.39 42.44 -3.46
CA ARG A 14 16.36 42.12 -2.39
C ARG A 14 15.83 42.46 -1.00
N ARG A 15 15.16 43.60 -0.82
CA ARG A 15 14.54 43.98 0.45
C ARG A 15 13.44 42.99 0.86
N PHE A 16 12.59 42.59 -0.09
CA PHE A 16 11.54 41.59 0.19
C PHE A 16 12.09 40.27 0.69
N LEU A 17 13.22 39.80 0.12
CA LEU A 17 13.86 38.56 0.55
C LEU A 17 14.51 38.65 1.95
N ILE A 18 15.05 39.82 2.30
CA ILE A 18 15.67 40.07 3.61
C ILE A 18 14.58 40.18 4.69
N ASP A 19 13.50 40.88 4.41
CA ASP A 19 12.38 41.03 5.35
C ASP A 19 11.62 39.69 5.57
N ALA A 20 11.51 38.84 4.53
CA ALA A 20 10.95 37.50 4.65
C ALA A 20 11.85 36.57 5.49
N ALA A 21 13.17 36.71 5.40
CA ALA A 21 14.11 35.94 6.19
C ALA A 21 14.12 36.36 7.67
N ALA A 22 13.87 37.63 7.97
CA ALA A 22 13.82 38.15 9.34
C ALA A 22 12.55 37.71 10.10
N LEU A 23 11.42 37.52 9.38
CA LEU A 23 10.17 36.98 9.96
C LEU A 23 10.21 35.47 10.22
N ALA A 24 11.02 34.72 9.48
CA ALA A 24 11.21 33.27 9.68
C ALA A 24 12.10 32.95 10.89
N GLY A 25 12.89 33.89 11.38
CA GLY A 25 13.84 33.68 12.46
C GLY A 25 13.26 33.72 13.89
N SER A 26 12.03 34.21 14.07
CA SER A 26 11.44 34.41 15.40
C SER A 26 10.42 33.35 15.83
N LEU A 27 10.09 32.37 14.99
CA LEU A 27 9.21 31.22 15.29
C LEU A 27 9.96 29.89 15.22
N GLY A 28 11.23 29.90 15.59
CA GLY A 28 12.08 28.71 15.69
C GLY A 28 11.73 27.81 16.88
N VAL A 29 10.46 27.50 17.12
CA VAL A 29 10.09 26.27 17.83
C VAL A 29 10.18 25.15 16.81
N GLY A 30 11.34 24.47 16.79
CA GLY A 30 11.58 23.32 15.96
C GLY A 30 10.50 22.27 16.18
N LEU A 31 9.51 22.20 15.28
CA LEU A 31 8.74 20.99 15.07
C LEU A 31 9.73 19.97 14.51
N ALA A 32 10.40 19.23 15.40
CA ALA A 32 11.08 18.01 15.03
C ALA A 32 9.99 17.06 14.53
N LEU A 33 9.75 17.05 13.23
CA LEU A 33 9.00 15.99 12.57
C LEU A 33 9.80 14.72 12.74
N THR A 34 9.58 14.03 13.85
CA THR A 34 10.07 12.67 14.02
C THR A 34 9.36 11.83 13.00
N THR A 35 9.99 11.61 11.84
CA THR A 35 9.57 10.59 10.90
C THR A 35 9.77 9.25 11.59
N VAL A 36 8.72 8.73 12.19
CA VAL A 36 8.70 7.34 12.68
C VAL A 36 8.79 6.48 11.43
N PRO A 37 9.86 5.67 11.27
CA PRO A 37 9.92 4.74 10.15
C PRO A 37 8.66 3.87 10.20
N ALA A 38 7.96 3.74 9.09
CA ALA A 38 6.78 2.88 8.97
C ALA A 38 7.27 1.43 9.16
N SER A 39 7.26 0.95 10.40
CA SER A 39 7.60 -0.42 10.71
C SER A 39 6.40 -1.30 10.37
N ALA A 40 6.62 -2.22 9.45
CA ALA A 40 5.66 -3.27 9.16
C ALA A 40 5.54 -4.20 10.37
N THR A 41 4.36 -4.37 10.89
CA THR A 41 4.07 -5.24 12.03
C THR A 41 2.81 -6.07 11.76
N PRO A 42 2.65 -7.21 12.45
CA PRO A 42 1.40 -7.97 12.40
C PRO A 42 0.17 -7.12 12.76
N GLU A 43 0.34 -6.11 13.62
CA GLU A 43 -0.71 -5.15 14.01
C GLU A 43 -1.11 -4.25 12.85
N SER A 44 -0.14 -3.77 12.07
CA SER A 44 -0.41 -2.93 10.90
C SER A 44 -1.19 -3.69 9.82
N MET A 45 -0.84 -4.97 9.57
CA MET A 45 -1.60 -5.85 8.69
C MET A 45 -3.02 -6.08 9.19
N ARG A 46 -3.19 -6.41 10.49
CA ARG A 46 -4.54 -6.56 11.08
C ARG A 46 -5.36 -5.28 10.99
N GLY A 47 -4.72 -4.13 11.17
CA GLY A 47 -5.35 -2.82 10.98
C GLY A 47 -5.81 -2.59 9.55
N ALA A 48 -4.99 -2.94 8.56
CA ALA A 48 -5.34 -2.84 7.14
C ALA A 48 -6.48 -3.80 6.75
N ILE A 49 -6.47 -5.02 7.26
CA ILE A 49 -7.55 -6.00 7.08
C ILE A 49 -8.87 -5.47 7.66
N ARG A 50 -8.86 -4.94 8.89
CA ARG A 50 -10.06 -4.35 9.52
C ARG A 50 -10.64 -3.19 8.71
N LYS A 51 -9.82 -2.38 8.05
CA LYS A 51 -10.32 -1.31 7.16
C LYS A 51 -11.12 -1.84 5.98
N VAL A 52 -10.79 -3.04 5.48
CA VAL A 52 -11.51 -3.69 4.38
C VAL A 52 -12.75 -4.43 4.88
N LEU A 53 -12.64 -5.14 6.00
CA LEU A 53 -13.74 -5.94 6.55
C LEU A 53 -14.82 -5.08 7.26
N GLY A 54 -14.45 -3.92 7.81
CA GLY A 54 -15.31 -3.20 8.75
C GLY A 54 -15.58 -4.04 10.00
N GLU A 55 -16.84 -4.23 10.32
CA GLU A 55 -17.32 -5.08 11.43
C GLU A 55 -17.48 -6.57 11.03
N ALA A 56 -17.32 -6.88 9.74
CA ALA A 56 -17.45 -8.25 9.26
C ALA A 56 -16.21 -9.10 9.57
N SER A 57 -16.37 -10.41 9.53
CA SER A 57 -15.27 -11.37 9.61
C SER A 57 -15.11 -12.15 8.31
N ALA A 58 -13.88 -12.48 7.96
CA ALA A 58 -13.59 -13.34 6.82
C ALA A 58 -13.68 -14.81 7.24
N LYS A 59 -14.38 -15.63 6.45
CA LYS A 59 -14.46 -17.08 6.61
C LYS A 59 -13.31 -17.72 5.83
N LYS A 60 -12.75 -18.82 6.33
CA LYS A 60 -11.77 -19.61 5.57
C LYS A 60 -12.46 -20.39 4.44
N GLY A 61 -11.80 -20.47 3.28
CA GLY A 61 -12.28 -21.19 2.09
C GLY A 61 -12.66 -20.27 0.94
N LYS A 62 -13.10 -20.84 -0.15
CA LYS A 62 -13.42 -20.18 -1.43
C LYS A 62 -12.30 -19.36 -2.04
N VAL A 63 -11.27 -19.00 -1.31
CA VAL A 63 -10.08 -18.29 -1.79
C VAL A 63 -8.91 -19.24 -1.79
N LYS A 64 -8.06 -19.14 -2.80
CA LYS A 64 -6.80 -19.91 -2.91
C LYS A 64 -5.68 -18.96 -3.30
N ILE A 65 -4.62 -18.98 -2.50
CA ILE A 65 -3.34 -18.35 -2.82
C ILE A 65 -2.46 -19.40 -3.49
N ASP A 66 -1.94 -19.09 -4.66
CA ASP A 66 -0.89 -19.84 -5.32
C ASP A 66 0.39 -19.00 -5.27
N LEU A 67 1.26 -19.38 -4.34
CA LEU A 67 2.51 -18.72 -4.02
C LEU A 67 3.49 -19.80 -3.54
N PRO A 68 4.72 -19.87 -4.08
CA PRO A 68 5.71 -20.82 -3.60
C PRO A 68 6.00 -20.62 -2.11
N PRO A 69 6.08 -21.69 -1.30
CA PRO A 69 6.39 -21.58 0.12
C PRO A 69 7.84 -21.17 0.37
N LEU A 70 8.75 -21.42 -0.58
CA LEU A 70 10.14 -21.00 -0.57
C LEU A 70 10.38 -20.06 -1.76
N ILE A 71 10.86 -18.86 -1.47
CA ILE A 71 11.07 -17.78 -2.43
C ILE A 71 12.54 -17.38 -2.38
N GLU A 72 13.26 -17.62 -3.47
CA GLU A 72 14.70 -17.30 -3.55
C GLU A 72 14.94 -15.79 -3.64
N ASN A 73 14.04 -15.04 -4.28
CA ASN A 73 14.18 -13.60 -4.48
C ASN A 73 12.84 -12.87 -4.25
N GLY A 74 12.77 -12.10 -3.18
CA GLY A 74 11.59 -11.32 -2.79
C GLY A 74 11.27 -10.13 -3.69
N ASN A 75 12.15 -9.71 -4.61
CA ASN A 75 11.92 -8.52 -5.43
C ASN A 75 10.83 -8.69 -6.49
N ALA A 76 10.60 -9.90 -6.97
CA ALA A 76 9.62 -10.16 -8.04
C ALA A 76 8.99 -11.54 -7.89
N VAL A 77 8.09 -11.69 -6.95
CA VAL A 77 7.45 -12.95 -6.61
C VAL A 77 6.15 -13.08 -7.38
N ALA A 78 6.02 -14.17 -8.17
CA ALA A 78 4.77 -14.49 -8.86
C ALA A 78 3.70 -14.91 -7.85
N LEU A 79 2.56 -14.26 -7.91
CA LEU A 79 1.40 -14.53 -7.07
C LEU A 79 0.18 -14.74 -7.96
N THR A 80 -0.57 -15.80 -7.72
CA THR A 80 -1.92 -15.95 -8.25
C THR A 80 -2.90 -16.10 -7.09
N VAL A 81 -3.98 -15.32 -7.10
CA VAL A 81 -5.09 -15.47 -6.17
C VAL A 81 -6.35 -15.76 -6.97
N SER A 82 -7.07 -16.78 -6.57
CA SER A 82 -8.37 -17.14 -7.15
C SER A 82 -9.43 -17.24 -6.07
N ALA A 83 -10.68 -16.94 -6.43
CA ALA A 83 -11.82 -17.12 -5.58
C ALA A 83 -12.95 -17.85 -6.30
N GLU A 84 -13.57 -18.80 -5.62
CA GLU A 84 -14.68 -19.58 -6.16
C GLU A 84 -15.95 -18.74 -6.23
N SER A 85 -16.43 -18.53 -7.44
CA SER A 85 -17.68 -17.82 -7.71
C SER A 85 -18.13 -18.11 -9.16
N PRO A 86 -19.43 -18.24 -9.42
CA PRO A 86 -19.96 -18.37 -10.77
C PRO A 86 -19.82 -17.08 -11.60
N MET A 87 -19.44 -15.98 -11.00
CA MET A 87 -19.27 -14.67 -11.64
C MET A 87 -20.50 -14.25 -12.45
N THR A 88 -21.66 -14.38 -11.85
CA THR A 88 -22.94 -13.89 -12.40
C THR A 88 -23.32 -12.54 -11.85
N ALA A 89 -24.35 -11.90 -12.40
CA ALA A 89 -24.85 -10.64 -11.86
C ALA A 89 -25.31 -10.75 -10.40
N ALA A 90 -25.87 -11.91 -10.01
CA ALA A 90 -26.38 -12.17 -8.67
C ALA A 90 -25.28 -12.63 -7.68
N ASP A 91 -24.32 -13.43 -8.17
CA ASP A 91 -23.24 -13.97 -7.32
C ASP A 91 -21.89 -13.80 -8.03
N HIS A 92 -21.07 -12.89 -7.51
CA HIS A 92 -19.74 -12.60 -8.04
C HIS A 92 -18.79 -12.08 -6.95
N VAL A 93 -17.51 -12.18 -7.22
CA VAL A 93 -16.47 -11.51 -6.41
C VAL A 93 -16.41 -10.04 -6.82
N ARG A 94 -16.52 -9.14 -5.85
CA ARG A 94 -16.42 -7.69 -6.04
C ARG A 94 -14.99 -7.18 -5.94
N ALA A 95 -14.21 -7.78 -5.05
CA ALA A 95 -12.82 -7.38 -4.86
C ALA A 95 -11.98 -8.53 -4.31
N ILE A 96 -10.70 -8.51 -4.62
CA ILE A 96 -9.67 -9.35 -4.02
C ILE A 96 -8.61 -8.41 -3.43
N HIS A 97 -8.29 -8.59 -2.15
CA HIS A 97 -7.26 -7.85 -1.44
C HIS A 97 -6.18 -8.79 -0.97
N VAL A 98 -4.91 -8.40 -1.11
CA VAL A 98 -3.76 -9.17 -0.61
C VAL A 98 -3.00 -8.35 0.39
N PHE A 99 -2.73 -8.96 1.53
CA PHE A 99 -2.03 -8.36 2.66
C PHE A 99 -0.79 -9.16 2.98
N THR A 100 0.23 -8.45 3.45
CA THR A 100 1.52 -8.99 3.87
C THR A 100 1.90 -8.42 5.22
N GLU A 101 2.58 -9.21 6.03
CA GLU A 101 2.84 -8.89 7.43
C GLU A 101 4.04 -7.95 7.62
N LYS A 102 5.06 -8.06 6.77
CA LYS A 102 6.34 -7.36 6.95
C LYS A 102 6.65 -6.32 5.88
N ASN A 103 5.79 -6.14 4.88
CA ASN A 103 5.97 -5.05 3.93
C ASN A 103 5.58 -3.71 4.57
N PRO A 104 6.26 -2.59 4.25
CA PRO A 104 5.94 -1.26 4.78
C PRO A 104 4.48 -0.88 4.56
N GLN A 105 3.90 -1.27 3.43
CA GLN A 105 2.47 -1.18 3.15
C GLN A 105 1.87 -2.59 3.21
N PRO A 106 1.07 -2.89 4.24
CA PRO A 106 0.50 -4.23 4.42
C PRO A 106 -0.46 -4.65 3.30
N ASN A 107 -1.26 -3.72 2.76
CA ASN A 107 -2.14 -3.99 1.62
C ASN A 107 -1.36 -3.80 0.32
N VAL A 108 -0.84 -4.89 -0.24
CA VAL A 108 0.03 -4.87 -1.42
C VAL A 108 -0.72 -4.93 -2.75
N VAL A 109 -1.95 -5.48 -2.74
CA VAL A 109 -2.80 -5.59 -3.93
C VAL A 109 -4.26 -5.40 -3.53
N SER A 110 -4.98 -4.59 -4.30
CA SER A 110 -6.44 -4.49 -4.24
C SER A 110 -6.99 -4.41 -5.66
N ILE A 111 -7.77 -5.41 -6.05
CA ILE A 111 -8.33 -5.54 -7.39
C ILE A 111 -9.83 -5.65 -7.29
N TYR A 112 -10.51 -4.83 -8.06
CA TYR A 112 -11.96 -4.78 -8.12
C TYR A 112 -12.44 -5.51 -9.37
N LEU A 113 -13.42 -6.38 -9.19
CA LEU A 113 -13.97 -7.23 -10.22
C LEU A 113 -15.47 -6.95 -10.39
N GLY A 114 -15.99 -7.33 -11.51
CA GLY A 114 -17.43 -7.32 -11.78
C GLY A 114 -17.88 -8.63 -12.40
N PRO A 115 -19.18 -8.87 -12.52
CA PRO A 115 -19.72 -10.14 -13.05
C PRO A 115 -19.26 -10.45 -14.48
N ARG A 116 -18.82 -9.45 -15.25
CA ARG A 116 -18.30 -9.64 -16.61
C ARG A 116 -16.83 -10.07 -16.67
N ALA A 117 -16.16 -10.22 -15.53
CA ALA A 117 -14.76 -10.68 -15.50
C ALA A 117 -14.60 -12.16 -15.90
N GLY A 118 -15.70 -12.92 -15.94
CA GLY A 118 -15.72 -14.33 -16.33
C GLY A 118 -15.20 -15.26 -15.25
N ARG A 119 -14.14 -14.92 -14.56
CA ARG A 119 -13.58 -15.64 -13.41
C ARG A 119 -12.95 -14.67 -12.42
N ALA A 120 -12.98 -15.04 -11.14
CA ALA A 120 -12.31 -14.31 -10.09
C ALA A 120 -10.90 -14.88 -9.87
N SER A 121 -9.98 -14.53 -10.75
CA SER A 121 -8.58 -14.95 -10.68
C SER A 121 -7.68 -13.82 -11.14
N VAL A 122 -6.63 -13.59 -10.36
CA VAL A 122 -5.67 -12.51 -10.57
C VAL A 122 -4.27 -13.06 -10.47
N SER A 123 -3.47 -12.86 -11.52
CA SER A 123 -2.05 -13.19 -11.52
C SER A 123 -1.23 -11.90 -11.64
N THR A 124 -0.28 -11.72 -10.74
CA THR A 124 0.57 -10.53 -10.68
C THR A 124 1.94 -10.86 -10.07
N ARG A 125 2.78 -9.85 -9.93
CA ARG A 125 4.02 -9.95 -9.17
C ARG A 125 3.96 -8.99 -8.00
N ILE A 126 4.44 -9.47 -6.84
CA ILE A 126 4.56 -8.67 -5.61
C ILE A 126 6.00 -8.66 -5.14
N ARG A 127 6.32 -7.71 -4.26
CA ARG A 127 7.57 -7.71 -3.49
C ARG A 127 7.31 -8.22 -2.09
N LEU A 128 8.26 -8.97 -1.55
CA LEU A 128 8.23 -9.47 -0.18
C LEU A 128 9.49 -9.04 0.55
N ALA A 129 9.31 -8.24 1.57
CA ALA A 129 10.41 -7.63 2.34
C ALA A 129 11.19 -8.65 3.19
N ASP A 130 10.57 -9.77 3.56
CA ASP A 130 11.16 -10.81 4.39
C ASP A 130 10.24 -12.06 4.37
N SER A 131 10.68 -13.14 5.03
CA SER A 131 9.80 -14.28 5.35
C SER A 131 8.62 -13.84 6.19
N GLN A 132 7.41 -14.13 5.75
CA GLN A 132 6.20 -13.55 6.31
C GLN A 132 4.93 -14.30 5.96
N LYS A 133 3.86 -13.95 6.64
CA LYS A 133 2.51 -14.37 6.30
C LYS A 133 1.94 -13.50 5.19
N VAL A 134 1.28 -14.14 4.22
CA VAL A 134 0.50 -13.51 3.15
C VAL A 134 -0.95 -13.94 3.31
N VAL A 135 -1.87 -12.98 3.29
CA VAL A 135 -3.31 -13.20 3.44
C VAL A 135 -4.04 -12.65 2.22
N ALA A 136 -4.89 -13.43 1.60
CA ALA A 136 -5.80 -12.97 0.56
C ALA A 136 -7.24 -12.99 1.06
N ILE A 137 -7.99 -11.93 0.75
CA ILE A 137 -9.39 -11.78 1.13
C ILE A 137 -10.20 -11.43 -0.11
N ALA A 138 -11.25 -12.21 -0.38
CA ALA A 138 -12.24 -11.93 -1.41
C ALA A 138 -13.51 -11.36 -0.77
N GLN A 139 -14.00 -10.26 -1.30
CA GLN A 139 -15.30 -9.67 -1.00
C GLN A 139 -16.32 -10.14 -2.03
N MET A 140 -17.40 -10.76 -1.58
CA MET A 140 -18.47 -11.24 -2.43
C MET A 140 -19.55 -10.17 -2.65
N SER A 141 -20.38 -10.39 -3.67
CA SER A 141 -21.52 -9.49 -3.99
C SER A 141 -22.58 -9.45 -2.89
N ASP A 142 -22.71 -10.51 -2.10
CA ASP A 142 -23.62 -10.61 -0.94
C ASP A 142 -23.08 -9.90 0.33
N GLY A 143 -21.88 -9.29 0.24
CA GLY A 143 -21.21 -8.63 1.36
C GLY A 143 -20.41 -9.57 2.25
N SER A 144 -20.39 -10.88 1.99
CA SER A 144 -19.56 -11.82 2.74
C SER A 144 -18.09 -11.73 2.33
N PHE A 145 -17.20 -12.12 3.24
CA PHE A 145 -15.76 -12.17 3.03
C PHE A 145 -15.22 -13.58 3.23
N TRP A 146 -14.30 -13.96 2.34
CA TRP A 146 -13.62 -15.24 2.38
C TRP A 146 -12.13 -15.02 2.31
N SER A 147 -11.34 -15.88 2.96
CA SER A 147 -9.89 -15.71 3.06
C SER A 147 -9.13 -17.02 2.92
N ASP A 148 -7.89 -16.85 2.50
CA ASP A 148 -6.83 -17.85 2.58
C ASP A 148 -5.55 -17.20 3.10
N GLU A 149 -4.65 -17.98 3.70
CA GLU A 149 -3.39 -17.51 4.23
C GLU A 149 -2.28 -18.54 4.00
N ILE A 150 -1.08 -18.05 3.73
CA ILE A 150 0.12 -18.87 3.57
C ILE A 150 1.31 -18.19 4.26
N GLU A 151 2.19 -18.99 4.86
CA GLU A 151 3.49 -18.54 5.32
C GLU A 151 4.54 -18.85 4.25
N VAL A 152 5.41 -17.88 3.97
CA VAL A 152 6.48 -18.01 2.99
C VAL A 152 7.84 -17.71 3.60
N ILE A 153 8.84 -18.45 3.14
CA ILE A 153 10.23 -18.24 3.49
C ILE A 153 10.91 -17.54 2.31
N VAL A 154 11.52 -16.39 2.57
CA VAL A 154 12.24 -15.58 1.58
C VAL A 154 13.73 -15.61 1.91
N THR A 155 14.56 -16.15 1.01
CA THR A 155 16.01 -16.27 1.25
C THR A 155 16.78 -14.99 0.91
N LEU A 156 16.33 -14.26 -0.13
CA LEU A 156 16.84 -12.93 -0.45
C LEU A 156 15.66 -11.95 -0.41
N ALA A 157 15.61 -11.17 0.64
CA ALA A 157 14.59 -10.15 0.86
C ALA A 157 14.56 -9.13 -0.28
N ALA A 158 13.39 -8.57 -0.58
CA ALA A 158 13.32 -7.43 -1.46
C ALA A 158 14.10 -6.27 -0.82
N CYS A 159 14.95 -5.60 -1.61
CA CYS A 159 15.59 -4.36 -1.17
C CYS A 159 14.50 -3.36 -0.81
N LEU A 160 14.40 -3.03 0.47
CA LEU A 160 13.65 -1.87 0.91
C LEU A 160 14.49 -0.69 0.45
N GLU A 161 14.05 0.03 -0.57
CA GLU A 161 14.66 1.31 -0.92
C GLU A 161 14.59 2.16 0.34
N GLY A 162 15.76 2.39 0.95
CA GLY A 162 15.87 3.24 2.11
C GLY A 162 15.39 4.65 1.73
N VAL A 163 14.48 5.16 2.50
CA VAL A 163 14.08 6.56 2.49
C VAL A 163 15.23 7.39 3.02
#